data_1fbb8abf577bc1810ad1c4bed7678c0a
#
_entry.id   1fbb8abf577bc1810ad1c4bed7678c0a
#
_cell.length_a   1.000
_cell.length_b   1.000
_cell.length_c   1.000
_cell.angle_alpha   90.00
_cell.angle_beta   90.00
_cell.angle_gamma   90.00
#
_symmetry.space_group_name_H-M   'P 1'
#
loop_
_entity.id
_entity.type
_entity.pdbx_description
1 polymer ?
#
loop_
_entity_poly.entity_id
_entity_poly.type
_entity_poly.pdbx_seq_one_letter_code
_entity_poly.pdbx_strand_id
1 'polypeptide(L)'
;MVGLLSVGLMIGCGVVPGTAQTGVFARDFIGAIADKVNTYQYTHPSPYSNDNWIRGTYYTGVMAMYQATGDKRYLDQCIAWGEKTHWQIPKKETNVYGSGFYSLVCGQTWIECYLDQQEDYMLRPTIDHLEDPARCNPVTEPLTWHYENSGLRFVDGLYTSPPALAMLYQVTQDEKYLDWMDASFWDTYGVLYDKDEGLFYRDARYRIGTQEHIESHYIRPDSIPREAARTMYIYQQTEHGKKVLWSRGNGWAFGGLTRILKYLPPDHGNYERYKALFVRMAYELKTRQQSDGFWRPNLADPDDYGYTESSGTSFFTYGITWGINNGILPREDFLPVIEKSWAAVVSVISPDGKVQWCQPAAGAPFKVEQDDSREYASGMFLLAASELFRLEW
;
A
#
# COMPACT_ATOMS: atom_id res chain seq x y z
N MET A 1 -29.65 68.64 16.34
CA MET A 1 -29.82 67.18 16.50
C MET A 1 -29.74 66.59 15.12
N VAL A 2 -28.58 66.00 14.80
CA VAL A 2 -28.30 65.39 13.51
C VAL A 2 -28.25 63.89 13.70
N GLY A 3 -29.18 63.16 13.12
CA GLY A 3 -29.24 61.71 13.17
C GLY A 3 -28.33 61.08 12.17
N LEU A 4 -27.42 60.26 12.61
CA LEU A 4 -26.56 59.40 11.77
C LEU A 4 -27.31 58.09 11.47
N LEU A 5 -27.63 57.90 10.18
CA LEU A 5 -28.05 56.59 9.65
C LEU A 5 -26.81 55.76 9.32
N SER A 6 -26.63 54.65 10.04
CA SER A 6 -25.64 53.63 9.72
C SER A 6 -26.26 52.60 8.75
N VAL A 7 -25.75 52.58 7.52
CA VAL A 7 -26.09 51.57 6.52
C VAL A 7 -25.15 50.38 6.77
N GLY A 8 -25.68 49.29 7.33
CA GLY A 8 -24.98 48.02 7.47
C GLY A 8 -24.93 47.26 6.10
N LEU A 9 -23.77 47.15 5.54
CA LEU A 9 -23.52 46.31 4.35
C LEU A 9 -23.45 44.86 4.79
N MET A 10 -24.50 44.08 4.57
CA MET A 10 -24.44 42.63 4.69
C MET A 10 -23.74 42.06 3.45
N ILE A 11 -22.50 41.63 3.62
CA ILE A 11 -21.82 40.81 2.60
C ILE A 11 -22.35 39.38 2.79
N GLY A 12 -23.31 39.03 1.92
CA GLY A 12 -23.74 37.64 1.81
C GLY A 12 -22.62 36.81 1.20
N CYS A 13 -21.96 35.96 2.00
CA CYS A 13 -21.17 34.85 1.48
C CYS A 13 -22.10 33.90 0.71
N GLY A 14 -22.19 34.11 -0.60
CA GLY A 14 -22.81 33.15 -1.49
C GLY A 14 -21.94 31.88 -1.50
N VAL A 15 -22.44 30.82 -0.87
CA VAL A 15 -21.93 29.47 -1.08
C VAL A 15 -22.23 29.15 -2.54
N VAL A 16 -21.20 29.15 -3.40
CA VAL A 16 -21.30 28.64 -4.77
C VAL A 16 -21.61 27.15 -4.62
N PRO A 17 -22.75 26.65 -5.14
CA PRO A 17 -22.98 25.21 -5.14
C PRO A 17 -21.87 24.59 -5.97
N GLY A 18 -21.06 23.71 -5.35
CA GLY A 18 -20.10 22.90 -6.07
C GLY A 18 -20.83 22.19 -7.20
N THR A 19 -20.32 22.31 -8.43
CA THR A 19 -20.82 21.56 -9.57
C THR A 19 -20.82 20.08 -9.20
N ALA A 20 -22.01 19.46 -9.18
CA ALA A 20 -22.14 18.04 -8.90
C ALA A 20 -21.22 17.29 -9.87
N GLN A 21 -20.23 16.59 -9.31
CA GLN A 21 -19.27 15.86 -10.13
C GLN A 21 -19.97 14.73 -10.86
N THR A 22 -19.67 14.57 -12.13
CA THR A 22 -20.30 13.60 -13.01
C THR A 22 -19.31 12.53 -13.45
N GLY A 23 -19.80 11.37 -13.84
CA GLY A 23 -18.97 10.27 -14.35
C GLY A 23 -18.23 9.50 -13.25
N VAL A 24 -17.02 9.03 -13.56
CA VAL A 24 -16.25 8.10 -12.69
C VAL A 24 -15.77 8.73 -11.36
N PHE A 25 -15.89 10.05 -11.23
CA PHE A 25 -15.49 10.78 -10.04
C PHE A 25 -16.66 11.10 -9.09
N ALA A 26 -17.90 10.82 -9.51
CA ALA A 26 -19.05 11.00 -8.63
C ALA A 26 -18.96 10.03 -7.43
N ARG A 27 -19.23 10.53 -6.23
CA ARG A 27 -19.16 9.72 -4.99
C ARG A 27 -20.02 8.46 -5.08
N ASP A 28 -21.22 8.55 -5.66
CA ASP A 28 -22.09 7.39 -5.85
C ASP A 28 -21.49 6.36 -6.81
N PHE A 29 -20.83 6.81 -7.87
CA PHE A 29 -20.12 5.91 -8.78
C PHE A 29 -18.94 5.21 -8.08
N ILE A 30 -18.14 5.98 -7.31
CA ILE A 30 -17.01 5.42 -6.55
C ILE A 30 -17.48 4.35 -5.56
N GLY A 31 -18.56 4.62 -4.82
CA GLY A 31 -19.18 3.63 -3.94
C GLY A 31 -19.66 2.39 -4.68
N ALA A 32 -20.40 2.58 -5.77
CA ALA A 32 -20.95 1.47 -6.56
C ALA A 32 -19.87 0.58 -7.20
N ILE A 33 -18.80 1.16 -7.74
CA ILE A 33 -17.71 0.37 -8.32
C ILE A 33 -16.89 -0.33 -7.25
N ALA A 34 -16.71 0.27 -6.06
CA ALA A 34 -16.07 -0.36 -4.92
C ALA A 34 -16.88 -1.56 -4.41
N ASP A 35 -18.21 -1.41 -4.25
CA ASP A 35 -19.11 -2.52 -3.91
C ASP A 35 -19.03 -3.67 -4.93
N LYS A 36 -18.96 -3.33 -6.21
CA LYS A 36 -18.85 -4.31 -7.29
C LYS A 36 -17.54 -5.11 -7.20
N VAL A 37 -16.42 -4.41 -7.03
CA VAL A 37 -15.09 -5.04 -6.87
C VAL A 37 -15.06 -5.90 -5.60
N ASN A 38 -15.58 -5.39 -4.48
CA ASN A 38 -15.65 -6.13 -3.24
C ASN A 38 -16.50 -7.39 -3.37
N THR A 39 -17.67 -7.30 -3.99
CA THR A 39 -18.58 -8.44 -4.21
C THR A 39 -17.92 -9.51 -5.07
N TYR A 40 -17.26 -9.10 -6.16
CA TYR A 40 -16.51 -10.05 -6.99
C TYR A 40 -15.45 -10.78 -6.18
N GLN A 41 -14.59 -10.05 -5.46
CA GLN A 41 -13.48 -10.64 -4.73
C GLN A 41 -13.95 -11.53 -3.57
N TYR A 42 -14.99 -11.14 -2.86
CA TYR A 42 -15.56 -11.92 -1.77
C TYR A 42 -16.13 -13.25 -2.23
N THR A 43 -16.75 -13.27 -3.42
CA THR A 43 -17.34 -14.48 -4.03
C THR A 43 -16.33 -15.32 -4.81
N HIS A 44 -15.14 -14.77 -5.13
CA HIS A 44 -14.06 -15.45 -5.85
C HIS A 44 -12.74 -15.40 -5.04
N PRO A 45 -12.73 -16.02 -3.84
CA PRO A 45 -11.53 -16.02 -3.01
C PRO A 45 -10.42 -16.85 -3.68
N SER A 46 -9.18 -16.43 -3.49
CA SER A 46 -8.02 -17.20 -3.93
C SER A 46 -7.91 -18.53 -3.14
N PRO A 47 -7.17 -19.53 -3.66
CA PRO A 47 -7.00 -20.81 -3.00
C PRO A 47 -6.06 -20.76 -1.78
N TYR A 48 -5.50 -19.59 -1.44
CA TYR A 48 -4.62 -19.44 -0.29
C TYR A 48 -5.36 -19.54 1.04
N SER A 49 -4.63 -19.79 2.13
CA SER A 49 -5.20 -19.81 3.47
C SER A 49 -5.87 -18.47 3.83
N ASN A 50 -6.84 -18.50 4.75
CA ASN A 50 -7.62 -17.32 5.11
C ASN A 50 -6.77 -16.23 5.79
N ASP A 51 -5.67 -16.59 6.40
CA ASP A 51 -4.71 -15.76 7.11
C ASP A 51 -3.47 -15.40 6.26
N ASN A 52 -3.51 -15.69 4.95
CA ASN A 52 -2.44 -15.33 4.03
C ASN A 52 -2.36 -13.81 3.81
N TRP A 53 -1.15 -13.29 3.65
CA TRP A 53 -0.90 -11.86 3.42
C TRP A 53 -1.62 -11.29 2.18
N ILE A 54 -1.84 -12.09 1.15
CA ILE A 54 -2.58 -11.70 -0.07
C ILE A 54 -4.01 -11.30 0.31
N ARG A 55 -4.65 -12.13 1.13
CA ARG A 55 -6.00 -11.87 1.65
C ARG A 55 -5.99 -10.75 2.69
N GLY A 56 -4.99 -10.71 3.57
CA GLY A 56 -4.81 -9.61 4.52
C GLY A 56 -4.77 -8.25 3.83
N THR A 57 -4.05 -8.14 2.71
CA THR A 57 -4.02 -6.91 1.92
C THR A 57 -5.39 -6.55 1.33
N TYR A 58 -6.17 -7.52 0.87
CA TYR A 58 -7.54 -7.27 0.43
C TYR A 58 -8.39 -6.68 1.57
N TYR A 59 -8.32 -7.24 2.76
CA TYR A 59 -9.11 -6.78 3.89
C TYR A 59 -8.70 -5.40 4.41
N THR A 60 -7.47 -4.94 4.21
CA THR A 60 -7.12 -3.54 4.50
C THR A 60 -7.93 -2.57 3.63
N GLY A 61 -8.21 -2.93 2.39
CA GLY A 61 -9.08 -2.15 1.50
C GLY A 61 -10.55 -2.20 1.91
N VAL A 62 -11.05 -3.37 2.32
CA VAL A 62 -12.43 -3.54 2.82
C VAL A 62 -12.67 -2.66 4.06
N MET A 63 -11.73 -2.70 5.02
CA MET A 63 -11.81 -1.86 6.21
C MET A 63 -11.72 -0.36 5.88
N ALA A 64 -10.88 0.03 4.92
CA ALA A 64 -10.79 1.42 4.48
C ALA A 64 -12.12 1.91 3.87
N MET A 65 -12.83 1.07 3.14
CA MET A 65 -14.18 1.40 2.64
C MET A 65 -15.18 1.60 3.78
N TYR A 66 -15.16 0.75 4.82
CA TYR A 66 -15.96 1.00 6.03
C TYR A 66 -15.64 2.37 6.63
N GLN A 67 -14.38 2.65 6.84
CA GLN A 67 -13.93 3.92 7.43
C GLN A 67 -14.30 5.16 6.57
N ALA A 68 -14.41 4.99 5.25
CA ALA A 68 -14.79 6.07 4.33
C ALA A 68 -16.30 6.30 4.24
N THR A 69 -17.08 5.21 4.24
CA THR A 69 -18.51 5.25 3.93
C THR A 69 -19.42 5.13 5.17
N GLY A 70 -18.92 4.54 6.25
CA GLY A 70 -19.72 4.13 7.39
C GLY A 70 -20.62 2.91 7.13
N ASP A 71 -20.49 2.28 5.96
CA ASP A 71 -21.32 1.13 5.61
C ASP A 71 -20.86 -0.12 6.37
N LYS A 72 -21.67 -0.55 7.31
CA LYS A 72 -21.38 -1.68 8.21
C LYS A 72 -21.18 -3.01 7.50
N ARG A 73 -21.67 -3.18 6.26
CA ARG A 73 -21.44 -4.41 5.49
C ARG A 73 -19.94 -4.71 5.33
N TYR A 74 -19.11 -3.69 5.15
CA TYR A 74 -17.65 -3.84 5.08
C TYR A 74 -17.04 -4.23 6.44
N LEU A 75 -17.51 -3.62 7.54
CA LEU A 75 -17.06 -3.97 8.89
C LEU A 75 -17.45 -5.41 9.25
N ASP A 76 -18.71 -5.78 9.02
CA ASP A 76 -19.22 -7.13 9.29
C ASP A 76 -18.42 -8.18 8.51
N GLN A 77 -18.01 -7.87 7.27
CA GLN A 77 -17.15 -8.72 6.46
C GLN A 77 -15.75 -8.88 7.08
N CYS A 78 -15.15 -7.80 7.59
CA CYS A 78 -13.86 -7.85 8.29
C CYS A 78 -13.94 -8.66 9.59
N ILE A 79 -15.00 -8.47 10.38
CA ILE A 79 -15.23 -9.24 11.61
C ILE A 79 -15.41 -10.72 11.30
N ALA A 80 -16.26 -11.07 10.33
CA ALA A 80 -16.46 -12.46 9.92
C ALA A 80 -15.16 -13.12 9.44
N TRP A 81 -14.27 -12.37 8.80
CA TRP A 81 -12.95 -12.87 8.44
C TRP A 81 -12.05 -13.08 9.67
N GLY A 82 -12.02 -12.14 10.61
CA GLY A 82 -11.29 -12.27 11.87
C GLY A 82 -11.77 -13.49 12.69
N GLU A 83 -13.08 -13.69 12.82
CA GLU A 83 -13.66 -14.86 13.49
C GLU A 83 -13.24 -16.19 12.80
N LYS A 84 -13.25 -16.22 11.47
CA LYS A 84 -12.85 -17.38 10.69
C LYS A 84 -11.36 -17.74 10.87
N THR A 85 -10.51 -16.78 11.14
CA THR A 85 -9.08 -16.96 11.39
C THR A 85 -8.74 -17.02 12.88
N HIS A 86 -9.74 -16.91 13.75
CA HIS A 86 -9.56 -16.76 15.19
C HIS A 86 -8.63 -15.60 15.56
N TRP A 87 -8.58 -14.56 14.71
CA TRP A 87 -7.73 -13.38 14.85
C TRP A 87 -6.23 -13.70 14.96
N GLN A 88 -5.83 -14.91 14.54
CA GLN A 88 -4.47 -15.42 14.69
C GLN A 88 -3.60 -15.07 13.49
N ILE A 89 -2.44 -14.49 13.75
CA ILE A 89 -1.37 -14.40 12.76
C ILE A 89 -0.72 -15.79 12.63
N PRO A 90 -0.57 -16.34 11.42
CA PRO A 90 0.00 -17.66 11.23
C PRO A 90 1.43 -17.73 11.78
N LYS A 91 1.76 -18.83 12.46
CA LYS A 91 3.03 -19.01 13.14
C LYS A 91 4.21 -19.13 12.17
N LYS A 92 3.98 -19.78 11.05
CA LYS A 92 4.97 -19.97 9.98
C LYS A 92 4.22 -20.49 8.76
N GLU A 93 4.30 -19.81 7.66
CA GLU A 93 3.82 -20.40 6.42
C GLU A 93 4.87 -21.36 5.89
N THR A 94 4.47 -22.56 5.58
CA THR A 94 5.34 -23.66 5.14
C THR A 94 5.76 -23.56 3.68
N ASN A 95 5.35 -22.52 2.98
CA ASN A 95 5.70 -22.31 1.59
C ASN A 95 6.51 -21.01 1.38
N VAL A 96 7.24 -20.98 0.27
CA VAL A 96 8.30 -20.04 -0.09
C VAL A 96 7.94 -18.55 -0.01
N TYR A 97 6.67 -18.19 0.15
CA TYR A 97 6.15 -16.83 0.16
C TYR A 97 5.55 -16.38 1.50
N GLY A 98 5.65 -17.19 2.54
CA GLY A 98 5.03 -16.93 3.83
C GLY A 98 6.04 -16.79 4.96
N SER A 99 6.58 -15.61 5.19
CA SER A 99 7.21 -15.28 6.46
C SER A 99 6.19 -14.70 7.41
N GLY A 100 6.31 -14.98 8.71
CA GLY A 100 5.38 -14.46 9.71
C GLY A 100 5.19 -12.94 9.68
N PHE A 101 6.18 -12.17 9.19
CA PHE A 101 6.06 -10.73 9.08
C PHE A 101 5.15 -10.28 7.92
N TYR A 102 5.06 -11.01 6.80
CA TYR A 102 4.10 -10.66 5.75
C TYR A 102 2.66 -10.72 6.25
N SER A 103 2.37 -11.71 7.09
CA SER A 103 1.03 -11.90 7.63
C SER A 103 0.63 -10.88 8.71
N LEU A 104 1.57 -10.06 9.19
CA LEU A 104 1.24 -8.90 10.04
C LEU A 104 0.30 -7.89 9.37
N VAL A 105 0.19 -7.91 8.04
CA VAL A 105 -0.84 -7.14 7.33
C VAL A 105 -2.27 -7.53 7.76
N CYS A 106 -2.50 -8.78 8.14
CA CYS A 106 -3.79 -9.22 8.69
C CYS A 106 -4.09 -8.50 10.01
N GLY A 107 -3.06 -8.38 10.87
CA GLY A 107 -3.14 -7.65 12.13
C GLY A 107 -3.57 -6.20 11.99
N GLN A 108 -3.25 -5.54 10.88
CA GLN A 108 -3.71 -4.17 10.63
C GLN A 108 -5.24 -4.07 10.63
N THR A 109 -5.92 -4.92 9.89
CA THR A 109 -7.39 -4.95 9.85
C THR A 109 -7.98 -5.34 11.21
N TRP A 110 -7.36 -6.27 11.92
CA TRP A 110 -7.84 -6.71 13.24
C TRP A 110 -7.69 -5.63 14.31
N ILE A 111 -6.59 -4.87 14.28
CA ILE A 111 -6.43 -3.69 15.15
C ILE A 111 -7.48 -2.62 14.79
N GLU A 112 -7.75 -2.38 13.51
CA GLU A 112 -8.80 -1.45 13.07
C GLU A 112 -10.20 -1.94 13.48
N CYS A 113 -10.49 -3.25 13.47
CA CYS A 113 -11.72 -3.83 14.02
C CYS A 113 -11.82 -3.59 15.55
N TYR A 114 -10.71 -3.80 16.27
CA TYR A 114 -10.66 -3.50 17.70
C TYR A 114 -10.91 -2.02 17.99
N LEU A 115 -10.32 -1.11 17.21
CA LEU A 115 -10.54 0.34 17.38
C LEU A 115 -12.03 0.72 17.28
N ASP A 116 -12.81 0.00 16.48
CA ASP A 116 -14.26 0.21 16.32
C ASP A 116 -15.08 -0.51 17.40
N GLN A 117 -14.79 -1.78 17.68
CA GLN A 117 -15.61 -2.66 18.52
C GLN A 117 -15.17 -2.71 19.99
N GLN A 118 -13.92 -2.41 20.31
CA GLN A 118 -13.31 -2.45 21.64
C GLN A 118 -13.36 -3.84 22.32
N GLU A 119 -13.25 -4.91 21.52
CA GLU A 119 -13.28 -6.29 22.00
C GLU A 119 -11.85 -6.87 22.03
N ASP A 120 -11.28 -7.08 23.23
CA ASP A 120 -9.89 -7.46 23.47
C ASP A 120 -9.44 -8.72 22.69
N TYR A 121 -10.33 -9.67 22.43
CA TYR A 121 -10.01 -10.89 21.71
C TYR A 121 -9.64 -10.65 20.23
N MET A 122 -10.02 -9.51 19.66
CA MET A 122 -9.64 -9.11 18.29
C MET A 122 -8.19 -8.63 18.23
N LEU A 123 -7.69 -8.02 19.31
CA LEU A 123 -6.38 -7.40 19.39
C LEU A 123 -5.31 -8.33 19.98
N ARG A 124 -5.67 -9.05 21.06
CA ARG A 124 -4.73 -9.80 21.87
C ARG A 124 -3.87 -10.78 21.07
N PRO A 125 -4.40 -11.54 20.09
CA PRO A 125 -3.58 -12.47 19.29
C PRO A 125 -2.47 -11.79 18.48
N THR A 126 -2.69 -10.55 18.01
CA THR A 126 -1.65 -9.78 17.31
C THR A 126 -0.54 -9.35 18.26
N ILE A 127 -0.88 -8.89 19.45
CA ILE A 127 0.09 -8.55 20.51
C ILE A 127 0.89 -9.80 20.90
N ASP A 128 0.24 -10.91 21.23
CA ASP A 128 0.87 -12.16 21.63
C ASP A 128 1.83 -12.70 20.55
N HIS A 129 1.48 -12.50 19.25
CA HIS A 129 2.36 -12.87 18.16
C HIS A 129 3.66 -12.06 18.16
N LEU A 130 3.57 -10.75 18.34
CA LEU A 130 4.71 -9.84 18.31
C LEU A 130 5.59 -9.92 19.56
N GLU A 131 5.01 -10.29 20.70
CA GLU A 131 5.70 -10.38 21.99
C GLU A 131 6.26 -11.79 22.29
N ASP A 132 5.93 -12.79 21.47
CA ASP A 132 6.47 -14.13 21.62
C ASP A 132 7.86 -14.23 20.93
N PRO A 133 8.98 -14.28 21.69
CA PRO A 133 10.33 -14.35 21.11
C PRO A 133 10.57 -15.58 20.22
N ALA A 134 9.72 -16.62 20.36
CA ALA A 134 9.81 -17.82 19.51
C ALA A 134 9.18 -17.59 18.12
N ARG A 135 8.42 -16.50 17.95
CA ARG A 135 7.73 -16.15 16.70
C ARG A 135 8.36 -14.97 16.00
N CYS A 136 8.72 -13.95 16.73
CA CYS A 136 9.45 -12.80 16.21
C CYS A 136 10.28 -12.17 17.34
N ASN A 137 11.37 -11.52 16.96
CA ASN A 137 12.23 -10.82 17.93
C ASN A 137 12.53 -9.40 17.38
N PRO A 138 11.59 -8.46 17.52
CA PRO A 138 11.72 -7.12 16.96
C PRO A 138 12.93 -6.35 17.50
N VAL A 139 13.48 -6.76 18.64
CA VAL A 139 14.65 -6.12 19.27
C VAL A 139 15.94 -6.45 18.52
N THR A 140 16.07 -7.66 18.01
CA THR A 140 17.29 -8.14 17.34
C THR A 140 17.14 -8.27 15.83
N GLU A 141 15.91 -8.40 15.33
CA GLU A 141 15.61 -8.61 13.91
C GLU A 141 14.50 -7.66 13.47
N PRO A 142 14.81 -6.64 12.65
CA PRO A 142 13.79 -5.78 12.09
C PRO A 142 12.67 -6.57 11.42
N LEU A 143 11.42 -6.20 11.69
CA LEU A 143 10.21 -6.90 11.20
C LEU A 143 9.97 -6.76 9.68
N THR A 144 10.91 -6.17 8.96
CA THR A 144 10.91 -6.08 7.50
C THR A 144 11.91 -7.02 6.84
N TRP A 145 12.61 -7.80 7.63
CA TRP A 145 13.56 -8.79 7.12
C TRP A 145 12.83 -10.04 6.63
N HIS A 146 13.31 -10.54 5.52
CA HIS A 146 12.86 -11.82 5.00
C HIS A 146 13.81 -12.93 5.42
N TYR A 147 13.28 -13.89 6.15
CA TYR A 147 13.81 -15.22 6.46
C TYR A 147 15.25 -15.43 6.95
N GLU A 148 15.27 -16.19 8.02
CA GLU A 148 16.23 -17.24 8.37
C GLU A 148 17.63 -17.01 7.75
N ASN A 149 18.40 -16.11 8.34
CA ASN A 149 19.83 -15.90 8.10
C ASN A 149 20.26 -15.13 6.84
N SER A 150 19.37 -14.67 5.97
CA SER A 150 19.83 -13.95 4.77
C SER A 150 20.07 -12.46 4.97
N GLY A 151 19.47 -11.85 6.01
CA GLY A 151 19.51 -10.40 6.20
C GLY A 151 18.91 -9.60 5.05
N LEU A 152 18.21 -10.27 4.11
CA LEU A 152 17.58 -9.62 2.98
C LEU A 152 16.39 -8.81 3.45
N ARG A 153 16.37 -7.54 3.10
CA ARG A 153 15.26 -6.62 3.29
C ARG A 153 14.40 -6.69 2.06
N PHE A 154 13.08 -6.69 2.27
CA PHE A 154 12.12 -6.60 1.18
C PHE A 154 11.25 -5.38 1.37
N VAL A 155 11.11 -4.60 0.30
CA VAL A 155 10.29 -3.40 0.30
C VAL A 155 8.84 -3.67 0.68
N ASP A 156 8.34 -4.87 0.39
CA ASP A 156 7.00 -5.36 0.75
C ASP A 156 6.76 -5.27 2.27
N GLY A 157 7.82 -5.54 3.07
CA GLY A 157 7.79 -5.44 4.52
C GLY A 157 7.40 -4.06 5.06
N LEU A 158 7.66 -3.00 4.29
CA LEU A 158 7.29 -1.63 4.68
C LEU A 158 5.78 -1.41 4.75
N TYR A 159 4.98 -2.22 4.06
CA TYR A 159 3.52 -2.18 4.16
C TYR A 159 2.99 -3.12 5.23
N THR A 160 3.61 -4.27 5.44
CA THR A 160 3.01 -5.32 6.25
C THR A 160 3.18 -5.09 7.74
N SER A 161 4.35 -4.65 8.19
CA SER A 161 4.69 -4.59 9.62
C SER A 161 4.67 -3.18 10.22
N PRO A 162 5.37 -2.17 9.70
CA PRO A 162 5.44 -0.86 10.34
C PRO A 162 4.08 -0.19 10.57
N PRO A 163 3.09 -0.25 9.65
CA PRO A 163 1.77 0.31 9.92
C PRO A 163 1.06 -0.36 11.10
N ALA A 164 1.17 -1.69 11.26
CA ALA A 164 0.57 -2.40 12.38
C ALA A 164 1.15 -1.94 13.73
N LEU A 165 2.45 -1.64 13.75
CA LEU A 165 3.13 -1.13 14.95
C LEU A 165 2.67 0.29 15.31
N ALA A 166 2.51 1.18 14.33
CA ALA A 166 1.93 2.50 14.55
C ALA A 166 0.50 2.42 15.12
N MET A 167 -0.32 1.49 14.60
CA MET A 167 -1.67 1.23 15.10
C MET A 167 -1.65 0.66 16.53
N LEU A 168 -0.73 -0.26 16.86
CA LEU A 168 -0.59 -0.82 18.19
C LEU A 168 -0.22 0.26 19.22
N TYR A 169 0.68 1.18 18.86
CA TYR A 169 0.96 2.32 19.72
C TYR A 169 -0.30 3.14 20.02
N GLN A 170 -1.13 3.42 19.02
CA GLN A 170 -2.38 4.16 19.22
C GLN A 170 -3.32 3.49 20.23
N VAL A 171 -3.33 2.16 20.25
CA VAL A 171 -4.20 1.36 21.11
C VAL A 171 -3.62 1.21 22.53
N THR A 172 -2.29 0.96 22.62
CA THR A 172 -1.63 0.55 23.88
C THR A 172 -0.91 1.69 24.58
N GLN A 173 -0.53 2.74 23.85
CA GLN A 173 0.36 3.84 24.29
C GLN A 173 1.75 3.34 24.73
N ASP A 174 2.19 2.16 24.28
CA ASP A 174 3.49 1.60 24.60
C ASP A 174 4.50 1.99 23.49
N GLU A 175 5.45 2.84 23.85
CA GLU A 175 6.48 3.40 22.95
C GLU A 175 7.32 2.33 22.25
N LYS A 176 7.43 1.12 22.81
CA LYS A 176 8.20 0.05 22.17
C LYS A 176 7.73 -0.25 20.75
N TYR A 177 6.44 -0.09 20.45
CA TYR A 177 5.92 -0.32 19.11
C TYR A 177 6.42 0.72 18.12
N LEU A 178 6.57 1.98 18.54
CA LEU A 178 7.19 3.02 17.70
C LEU A 178 8.67 2.78 17.50
N ASP A 179 9.39 2.34 18.55
CA ASP A 179 10.81 1.98 18.45
C ASP A 179 11.01 0.83 17.45
N TRP A 180 10.18 -0.20 17.51
CA TRP A 180 10.23 -1.32 16.57
C TRP A 180 9.85 -0.92 15.14
N MET A 181 8.87 -0.03 15.01
CA MET A 181 8.47 0.55 13.71
C MET A 181 9.65 1.30 13.08
N ASP A 182 10.25 2.20 13.82
CA ASP A 182 11.39 3.01 13.36
C ASP A 182 12.58 2.12 13.01
N ALA A 183 12.96 1.19 13.89
CA ALA A 183 14.04 0.26 13.63
C ALA A 183 13.83 -0.53 12.34
N SER A 184 12.62 -1.08 12.15
CA SER A 184 12.28 -1.88 10.97
C SER A 184 12.26 -1.05 9.69
N PHE A 185 11.62 0.11 9.73
CA PHE A 185 11.47 0.95 8.55
C PHE A 185 12.80 1.54 8.09
N TRP A 186 13.54 2.17 9.02
CA TRP A 186 14.77 2.89 8.67
C TRP A 186 15.95 1.96 8.36
N ASP A 187 15.96 0.73 8.88
CA ASP A 187 16.89 -0.31 8.44
C ASP A 187 16.66 -0.65 6.95
N THR A 188 15.43 -0.94 6.57
CA THR A 188 15.08 -1.24 5.17
C THR A 188 15.31 -0.03 4.25
N TYR A 189 14.95 1.17 4.69
CA TYR A 189 15.27 2.41 3.96
C TYR A 189 16.78 2.54 3.70
N GLY A 190 17.61 2.32 4.71
CA GLY A 190 19.08 2.43 4.60
C GLY A 190 19.68 1.51 3.54
N VAL A 191 19.05 0.36 3.31
CA VAL A 191 19.53 -0.64 2.34
C VAL A 191 18.88 -0.45 0.96
N LEU A 192 17.57 -0.18 0.88
CA LEU A 192 16.82 -0.30 -0.37
C LEU A 192 16.50 1.04 -1.04
N TYR A 193 16.59 2.16 -0.32
CA TYR A 193 16.23 3.45 -0.92
C TYR A 193 17.32 3.98 -1.85
N ASP A 194 16.95 4.23 -3.09
CA ASP A 194 17.79 4.92 -4.07
C ASP A 194 17.55 6.43 -3.96
N LYS A 195 18.56 7.15 -3.45
CA LYS A 195 18.46 8.59 -3.20
C LYS A 195 18.36 9.43 -4.48
N ASP A 196 18.94 8.95 -5.57
CA ASP A 196 18.92 9.65 -6.86
C ASP A 196 17.54 9.52 -7.52
N GLU A 197 16.98 8.31 -7.47
CA GLU A 197 15.66 8.03 -8.03
C GLU A 197 14.50 8.44 -7.10
N GLY A 198 14.76 8.60 -5.80
CA GLY A 198 13.71 8.88 -4.80
C GLY A 198 12.72 7.73 -4.58
N LEU A 199 13.13 6.51 -4.91
CA LEU A 199 12.31 5.30 -4.91
C LEU A 199 13.11 4.12 -4.31
N PHE A 200 12.43 2.98 -4.11
CA PHE A 200 13.02 1.79 -3.52
C PHE A 200 13.32 0.72 -4.58
N TYR A 201 14.45 0.04 -4.41
CA TYR A 201 14.63 -1.31 -4.96
C TYR A 201 13.72 -2.30 -4.23
N ARG A 202 13.33 -3.37 -4.92
CA ARG A 202 12.53 -4.44 -4.30
C ARG A 202 13.28 -5.10 -3.14
N ASP A 203 14.56 -5.40 -3.34
CA ASP A 203 15.49 -5.93 -2.33
C ASP A 203 16.94 -5.60 -2.75
N ALA A 204 17.89 -5.92 -1.86
CA ALA A 204 19.30 -5.57 -2.05
C ALA A 204 19.94 -6.17 -3.32
N ARG A 205 19.39 -7.24 -3.88
CA ARG A 205 19.88 -7.89 -5.11
C ARG A 205 19.75 -7.01 -6.35
N TYR A 206 18.80 -6.05 -6.31
CA TYR A 206 18.60 -5.10 -7.42
C TYR A 206 19.48 -3.85 -7.35
N ARG A 207 20.20 -3.64 -6.24
CA ARG A 207 21.13 -2.50 -6.13
C ARG A 207 22.34 -2.71 -7.03
N ILE A 208 22.61 -1.73 -7.89
CA ILE A 208 23.80 -1.71 -8.73
C ILE A 208 25.04 -1.58 -7.84
N GLY A 209 26.06 -2.42 -8.08
CA GLY A 209 27.32 -2.39 -7.36
C GLY A 209 27.37 -3.21 -6.06
N THR A 210 26.31 -3.96 -5.72
CA THR A 210 26.30 -4.88 -4.54
C THR A 210 26.63 -6.32 -4.93
N GLN A 211 27.54 -6.52 -5.86
CA GLN A 211 27.88 -7.82 -6.45
C GLN A 211 28.24 -8.89 -5.41
N GLU A 212 29.01 -8.53 -4.38
CA GLU A 212 29.43 -9.46 -3.33
C GLU A 212 28.26 -10.14 -2.59
N HIS A 213 27.14 -9.45 -2.44
CA HIS A 213 25.95 -10.00 -1.76
C HIS A 213 25.15 -10.95 -2.65
N ILE A 214 25.24 -10.76 -3.95
CA ILE A 214 24.53 -11.57 -4.95
C ILE A 214 25.26 -12.88 -5.21
N GLU A 215 26.59 -12.85 -5.28
CA GLU A 215 27.41 -14.03 -5.57
C GLU A 215 27.37 -15.08 -4.45
N SER A 216 27.19 -14.67 -3.20
CA SER A 216 27.12 -15.60 -2.07
C SER A 216 25.82 -16.41 -2.00
N HIS A 217 24.76 -16.00 -2.69
CA HIS A 217 23.41 -16.57 -2.52
C HIS A 217 22.74 -17.01 -3.83
N TYR A 218 23.27 -16.62 -5.00
CA TYR A 218 22.69 -16.98 -6.29
C TYR A 218 23.77 -17.29 -7.30
N ILE A 219 23.74 -18.50 -7.81
CA ILE A 219 24.50 -18.91 -9.00
C ILE A 219 24.01 -18.09 -10.18
N ARG A 220 24.89 -17.28 -10.79
CA ARG A 220 24.66 -16.75 -12.14
C ARG A 220 25.07 -17.83 -13.13
N PRO A 221 24.18 -18.56 -13.73
CA PRO A 221 24.56 -19.31 -14.89
C PRO A 221 24.43 -18.34 -16.07
N ASP A 222 25.53 -18.02 -16.72
CA ASP A 222 25.55 -17.30 -18.02
C ASP A 222 24.69 -18.00 -19.08
N SER A 223 24.22 -19.19 -18.75
CA SER A 223 23.38 -20.07 -19.60
C SER A 223 21.87 -19.94 -19.34
N ILE A 224 21.39 -19.16 -18.32
CA ILE A 224 19.96 -19.01 -18.09
C ILE A 224 19.40 -17.96 -19.05
N PRO A 225 18.35 -18.28 -19.83
CA PRO A 225 17.66 -17.28 -20.63
C PRO A 225 17.22 -16.09 -19.77
N ARG A 226 17.35 -14.87 -20.32
CA ARG A 226 17.06 -13.62 -19.62
C ARG A 226 15.67 -13.61 -18.96
N GLU A 227 14.66 -14.18 -19.61
CA GLU A 227 13.33 -14.32 -19.07
C GLU A 227 13.30 -15.17 -17.80
N ALA A 228 14.06 -16.27 -17.77
CA ALA A 228 14.21 -17.12 -16.59
C ALA A 228 15.03 -16.43 -15.49
N ALA A 229 16.08 -15.67 -15.88
CA ALA A 229 16.85 -14.87 -14.94
C ALA A 229 15.99 -13.78 -14.27
N ARG A 230 15.05 -13.18 -14.99
CA ARG A 230 14.09 -12.22 -14.45
C ARG A 230 13.17 -12.85 -13.41
N THR A 231 12.63 -14.03 -13.69
CA THR A 231 11.80 -14.78 -12.72
C THR A 231 12.59 -15.23 -11.49
N MET A 232 13.90 -15.42 -11.62
CA MET A 232 14.82 -15.81 -10.54
C MET A 232 15.48 -14.61 -9.83
N TYR A 233 15.08 -13.37 -10.14
CA TYR A 233 15.58 -12.14 -9.49
C TYR A 233 17.08 -11.87 -9.67
N ILE A 234 17.63 -12.11 -10.86
CA ILE A 234 19.09 -12.11 -11.05
C ILE A 234 19.60 -10.88 -11.83
N TYR A 235 18.76 -9.95 -12.28
CA TYR A 235 19.26 -8.84 -13.05
C TYR A 235 19.07 -7.48 -12.37
N GLN A 236 20.11 -6.64 -12.45
CA GLN A 236 20.14 -5.33 -11.80
C GLN A 236 19.82 -4.18 -12.77
N GLN A 237 19.88 -4.44 -14.06
CA GLN A 237 19.61 -3.46 -15.11
C GLN A 237 18.78 -4.08 -16.22
N THR A 238 17.94 -3.24 -16.83
CA THR A 238 17.15 -3.57 -18.01
C THR A 238 18.04 -3.69 -19.27
N GLU A 239 17.46 -4.09 -20.39
CA GLU A 239 18.17 -4.08 -21.69
C GLU A 239 18.64 -2.69 -22.11
N HIS A 240 17.94 -1.67 -21.65
CA HIS A 240 18.27 -0.27 -21.90
C HIS A 240 19.31 0.29 -20.90
N GLY A 241 19.89 -0.54 -20.04
CA GLY A 241 20.85 -0.13 -19.02
C GLY A 241 20.24 0.67 -17.87
N LYS A 242 18.91 0.63 -17.69
CA LYS A 242 18.19 1.32 -16.63
C LYS A 242 18.08 0.47 -15.37
N LYS A 243 17.86 1.11 -14.22
CA LYS A 243 17.59 0.45 -12.93
C LYS A 243 16.28 -0.36 -12.98
N VAL A 244 16.16 -1.32 -12.08
CA VAL A 244 14.92 -2.09 -11.90
C VAL A 244 14.21 -1.58 -10.65
N LEU A 245 13.26 -0.70 -10.84
CA LEU A 245 12.43 -0.11 -9.78
C LEU A 245 10.98 -0.59 -9.94
N TRP A 246 10.69 -1.71 -9.31
CA TRP A 246 9.41 -2.38 -9.44
C TRP A 246 8.24 -1.53 -8.92
N SER A 247 7.21 -1.34 -9.77
CA SER A 247 6.06 -0.50 -9.49
C SER A 247 5.31 -0.96 -8.23
N ARG A 248 4.85 -2.20 -8.15
CA ARG A 248 4.16 -2.70 -6.95
C ARG A 248 5.06 -2.70 -5.72
N GLY A 249 6.38 -2.94 -5.87
CA GLY A 249 7.32 -2.80 -4.76
C GLY A 249 7.32 -1.40 -4.17
N ASN A 250 7.37 -0.38 -5.01
CA ASN A 250 7.23 1.00 -4.59
C ASN A 250 5.81 1.34 -4.09
N GLY A 251 4.80 0.65 -4.62
CA GLY A 251 3.43 0.70 -4.10
C GLY A 251 3.34 0.24 -2.64
N TRP A 252 4.02 -0.86 -2.29
CA TRP A 252 4.12 -1.31 -0.90
C TRP A 252 4.77 -0.26 0.00
N ALA A 253 5.90 0.33 -0.41
CA ALA A 253 6.58 1.36 0.36
C ALA A 253 5.69 2.60 0.54
N PHE A 254 5.09 3.09 -0.53
CA PHE A 254 4.28 4.30 -0.53
C PHE A 254 2.96 4.12 0.24
N GLY A 255 2.28 2.98 0.04
CA GLY A 255 1.10 2.61 0.82
C GLY A 255 1.42 2.39 2.31
N GLY A 256 2.58 1.81 2.60
CA GLY A 256 3.08 1.66 3.98
C GLY A 256 3.32 3.02 4.65
N LEU A 257 4.02 3.94 3.98
CA LEU A 257 4.20 5.32 4.44
C LEU A 257 2.87 6.03 4.69
N THR A 258 1.91 5.86 3.79
CA THR A 258 0.56 6.41 3.94
C THR A 258 -0.10 5.92 5.24
N ARG A 259 -0.04 4.61 5.49
CA ARG A 259 -0.65 4.02 6.69
C ARG A 259 0.14 4.36 7.97
N ILE A 260 1.47 4.45 7.91
CA ILE A 260 2.28 4.94 9.04
C ILE A 260 1.85 6.36 9.39
N LEU A 261 1.89 7.30 8.44
CA LEU A 261 1.53 8.70 8.68
C LEU A 261 0.09 8.90 9.15
N LYS A 262 -0.82 7.99 8.79
CA LYS A 262 -2.21 8.00 9.26
C LYS A 262 -2.32 7.74 10.77
N TYR A 263 -1.43 6.91 11.34
CA TYR A 263 -1.51 6.46 12.73
C TYR A 263 -0.38 6.97 13.62
N LEU A 264 0.72 7.47 13.03
CA LEU A 264 1.85 8.00 13.78
C LEU A 264 1.49 9.37 14.39
N PRO A 265 1.72 9.59 15.69
CA PRO A 265 1.52 10.90 16.29
C PRO A 265 2.33 12.00 15.60
N PRO A 266 1.74 13.18 15.33
CA PRO A 266 2.47 14.27 14.66
C PRO A 266 3.68 14.81 15.45
N ASP A 267 3.73 14.61 16.77
CA ASP A 267 4.83 14.99 17.66
C ASP A 267 5.92 13.91 17.79
N HIS A 268 5.75 12.76 17.17
CA HIS A 268 6.79 11.74 17.11
C HIS A 268 8.07 12.25 16.44
N GLY A 269 9.23 11.94 17.00
CA GLY A 269 10.53 12.52 16.58
C GLY A 269 10.87 12.29 15.10
N ASN A 270 10.38 11.22 14.48
CA ASN A 270 10.61 10.93 13.06
C ASN A 270 9.40 11.28 12.15
N TYR A 271 8.33 11.90 12.65
CA TYR A 271 7.14 12.21 11.84
C TYR A 271 7.50 13.03 10.58
N GLU A 272 8.22 14.12 10.73
CA GLU A 272 8.61 14.97 9.60
C GLU A 272 9.56 14.24 8.62
N ARG A 273 10.34 13.28 9.10
CA ARG A 273 11.20 12.44 8.24
C ARG A 273 10.38 11.48 7.38
N TYR A 274 9.35 10.84 7.95
CA TYR A 274 8.40 10.01 7.19
C TYR A 274 7.63 10.84 6.18
N LYS A 275 7.14 11.99 6.58
CA LYS A 275 6.40 12.93 5.71
C LYS A 275 7.27 13.45 4.56
N ALA A 276 8.53 13.82 4.83
CA ALA A 276 9.45 14.26 3.78
C ALA A 276 9.73 13.15 2.76
N LEU A 277 9.89 11.91 3.20
CA LEU A 277 10.05 10.76 2.32
C LEU A 277 8.79 10.51 1.48
N PHE A 278 7.61 10.58 2.10
CA PHE A 278 6.33 10.45 1.41
C PHE A 278 6.19 11.51 0.30
N VAL A 279 6.44 12.77 0.61
CA VAL A 279 6.39 13.87 -0.35
C VAL A 279 7.38 13.66 -1.49
N ARG A 280 8.62 13.29 -1.18
CA ARG A 280 9.65 13.00 -2.19
C ARG A 280 9.19 11.88 -3.13
N MET A 281 8.70 10.77 -2.60
CA MET A 281 8.20 9.67 -3.42
C MET A 281 7.01 10.10 -4.29
N ALA A 282 6.09 10.90 -3.76
CA ALA A 282 4.93 11.37 -4.52
C ALA A 282 5.34 12.18 -5.76
N TYR A 283 6.31 13.09 -5.62
CA TYR A 283 6.81 13.86 -6.76
C TYR A 283 7.53 12.98 -7.79
N GLU A 284 8.33 12.00 -7.35
CA GLU A 284 8.98 11.07 -8.27
C GLU A 284 7.97 10.19 -9.01
N LEU A 285 6.93 9.73 -8.33
CA LEU A 285 5.84 8.99 -8.95
C LEU A 285 5.08 9.87 -9.97
N LYS A 286 4.79 11.12 -9.64
CA LYS A 286 4.15 12.07 -10.56
C LYS A 286 4.89 12.15 -11.91
N THR A 287 6.22 12.21 -11.88
CA THR A 287 7.04 12.30 -13.11
C THR A 287 7.05 11.03 -13.96
N ARG A 288 6.70 9.89 -13.38
CA ARG A 288 6.74 8.57 -14.03
C ARG A 288 5.37 8.05 -14.49
N GLN A 289 4.29 8.79 -14.20
CA GLN A 289 2.96 8.44 -14.69
C GLN A 289 2.91 8.54 -16.20
N GLN A 290 2.41 7.50 -16.86
CA GLN A 290 2.26 7.49 -18.30
C GLN A 290 1.03 8.29 -18.76
N SER A 291 0.95 8.59 -20.05
CA SER A 291 -0.14 9.39 -20.63
C SER A 291 -1.52 8.74 -20.46
N ASP A 292 -1.58 7.41 -20.39
CA ASP A 292 -2.78 6.60 -20.16
C ASP A 292 -3.19 6.51 -18.68
N GLY A 293 -2.45 7.16 -17.78
CA GLY A 293 -2.74 7.23 -16.36
C GLY A 293 -2.13 6.11 -15.52
N PHE A 294 -1.57 5.06 -16.12
CA PHE A 294 -0.91 3.98 -15.41
C PHE A 294 0.56 4.27 -15.11
N TRP A 295 1.10 3.55 -14.16
CA TRP A 295 2.54 3.33 -13.97
C TRP A 295 2.88 1.93 -14.48
N ARG A 296 3.96 1.83 -15.25
CA ARG A 296 4.41 0.56 -15.82
C ARG A 296 5.07 -0.33 -14.75
N PRO A 297 5.18 -1.64 -14.98
CA PRO A 297 5.83 -2.59 -14.05
C PRO A 297 7.21 -2.15 -13.58
N ASN A 298 8.03 -1.54 -14.42
CA ASN A 298 9.29 -0.91 -14.05
C ASN A 298 9.19 0.62 -14.15
N LEU A 299 9.33 1.30 -13.01
CA LEU A 299 9.23 2.76 -12.92
C LEU A 299 10.40 3.51 -13.54
N ALA A 300 11.59 2.91 -13.59
CA ALA A 300 12.79 3.50 -14.17
C ALA A 300 12.90 3.25 -15.67
N ASP A 301 12.20 2.24 -16.17
CA ASP A 301 12.21 1.86 -17.58
C ASP A 301 10.82 1.38 -18.01
N PRO A 302 9.94 2.31 -18.40
CA PRO A 302 8.57 1.95 -18.78
C PRO A 302 8.48 1.05 -20.02
N ASP A 303 9.52 1.02 -20.84
CA ASP A 303 9.58 0.21 -22.05
C ASP A 303 10.07 -1.22 -21.77
N ASP A 304 10.70 -1.47 -20.63
CA ASP A 304 11.19 -2.80 -20.22
C ASP A 304 10.05 -3.82 -20.09
N TYR A 305 8.92 -3.39 -19.54
CA TYR A 305 7.64 -4.11 -19.55
C TYR A 305 6.52 -3.10 -19.78
N GLY A 306 6.28 -2.77 -21.04
CA GLY A 306 5.31 -1.75 -21.47
C GLY A 306 3.84 -2.10 -21.20
N TYR A 307 3.55 -3.05 -20.31
CA TYR A 307 2.21 -3.51 -19.99
C TYR A 307 1.50 -2.59 -19.01
N THR A 308 0.16 -2.57 -19.11
CA THR A 308 -0.72 -2.04 -18.07
C THR A 308 -0.49 -2.80 -16.76
N GLU A 309 -0.42 -2.08 -15.63
CA GLU A 309 -0.25 -2.69 -14.31
C GLU A 309 -1.14 -1.97 -13.30
N SER A 310 -2.12 -2.67 -12.76
CA SER A 310 -3.17 -2.09 -11.93
C SER A 310 -2.81 -2.00 -10.45
N SER A 311 -1.94 -2.90 -9.93
CA SER A 311 -1.69 -2.97 -8.50
C SER A 311 -0.84 -1.80 -7.99
N GLY A 312 0.31 -1.52 -8.61
CA GLY A 312 1.12 -0.35 -8.29
C GLY A 312 0.35 0.95 -8.51
N THR A 313 -0.37 1.05 -9.64
CA THR A 313 -1.21 2.20 -9.99
C THR A 313 -2.27 2.48 -8.92
N SER A 314 -2.95 1.46 -8.41
CA SER A 314 -3.95 1.61 -7.35
C SER A 314 -3.32 2.11 -6.03
N PHE A 315 -2.17 1.58 -5.64
CA PHE A 315 -1.46 2.05 -4.44
C PHE A 315 -0.99 3.50 -4.55
N PHE A 316 -0.47 3.89 -5.71
CA PHE A 316 -0.06 5.28 -5.92
C PHE A 316 -1.26 6.22 -5.89
N THR A 317 -2.36 5.82 -6.52
CA THR A 317 -3.63 6.56 -6.44
C THR A 317 -4.10 6.71 -5.00
N TYR A 318 -4.07 5.62 -4.21
CA TYR A 318 -4.41 5.64 -2.79
C TYR A 318 -3.57 6.66 -2.00
N GLY A 319 -2.24 6.51 -2.03
CA GLY A 319 -1.36 7.34 -1.23
C GLY A 319 -1.37 8.82 -1.66
N ILE A 320 -1.40 9.11 -2.96
CA ILE A 320 -1.47 10.48 -3.47
C ILE A 320 -2.80 11.14 -3.05
N THR A 321 -3.92 10.42 -3.18
CA THR A 321 -5.24 10.95 -2.78
C THR A 321 -5.28 11.21 -1.27
N TRP A 322 -4.76 10.26 -0.46
CA TRP A 322 -4.63 10.48 0.98
C TRP A 322 -3.76 11.70 1.31
N GLY A 323 -2.66 11.90 0.60
CA GLY A 323 -1.79 13.05 0.77
C GLY A 323 -2.50 14.38 0.49
N ILE A 324 -3.38 14.43 -0.52
CA ILE A 324 -4.23 15.60 -0.80
C ILE A 324 -5.27 15.80 0.32
N ASN A 325 -5.97 14.74 0.70
CA ASN A 325 -7.03 14.79 1.72
C ASN A 325 -6.50 15.29 3.08
N ASN A 326 -5.21 15.05 3.38
CA ASN A 326 -4.56 15.46 4.63
C ASN A 326 -3.68 16.72 4.49
N GLY A 327 -3.73 17.42 3.37
CA GLY A 327 -2.99 18.67 3.15
C GLY A 327 -1.46 18.51 3.11
N ILE A 328 -0.97 17.30 2.90
CA ILE A 328 0.47 16.98 2.77
C ILE A 328 0.95 17.24 1.35
N LEU A 329 0.13 16.95 0.36
CA LEU A 329 0.41 17.19 -1.06
C LEU A 329 -0.43 18.36 -1.59
N PRO A 330 0.19 19.31 -2.33
CA PRO A 330 -0.55 20.39 -2.97
C PRO A 330 -1.59 19.83 -3.96
N ARG A 331 -2.84 20.23 -3.79
CA ARG A 331 -3.95 19.76 -4.62
C ARG A 331 -3.76 20.06 -6.10
N GLU A 332 -3.35 21.27 -6.42
CA GLU A 332 -3.12 21.75 -7.79
C GLU A 332 -2.08 20.90 -8.53
N ASP A 333 -1.07 20.39 -7.81
CA ASP A 333 -0.04 19.55 -8.39
C ASP A 333 -0.47 18.11 -8.65
N PHE A 334 -1.32 17.56 -7.79
CA PHE A 334 -1.59 16.13 -7.75
C PHE A 334 -3.01 15.74 -8.17
N LEU A 335 -3.97 16.66 -8.17
CA LEU A 335 -5.32 16.36 -8.65
C LEU A 335 -5.32 15.82 -10.10
N PRO A 336 -4.59 16.41 -11.06
CA PRO A 336 -4.53 15.86 -12.43
C PRO A 336 -3.91 14.46 -12.50
N VAL A 337 -3.03 14.11 -11.55
CA VAL A 337 -2.40 12.77 -11.45
C VAL A 337 -3.44 11.73 -11.05
N ILE A 338 -4.22 12.01 -9.99
CA ILE A 338 -5.25 11.08 -9.52
C ILE A 338 -6.45 11.00 -10.46
N GLU A 339 -6.82 12.06 -11.14
CA GLU A 339 -7.87 12.02 -12.17
C GLU A 339 -7.50 11.02 -13.27
N LYS A 340 -6.28 11.08 -13.79
CA LYS A 340 -5.81 10.13 -14.79
C LYS A 340 -5.73 8.71 -14.25
N SER A 341 -5.12 8.52 -13.08
CA SER A 341 -4.92 7.17 -12.55
C SER A 341 -6.23 6.52 -12.10
N TRP A 342 -7.17 7.27 -11.53
CA TRP A 342 -8.47 6.73 -11.18
C TRP A 342 -9.25 6.28 -12.43
N ALA A 343 -9.34 7.14 -13.46
CA ALA A 343 -9.96 6.76 -14.73
C ALA A 343 -9.30 5.50 -15.32
N ALA A 344 -7.97 5.40 -15.24
CA ALA A 344 -7.21 4.26 -15.72
C ALA A 344 -7.55 2.98 -14.95
N VAL A 345 -7.50 2.97 -13.61
CA VAL A 345 -7.81 1.74 -12.84
C VAL A 345 -9.28 1.33 -12.95
N VAL A 346 -10.20 2.29 -13.07
CA VAL A 346 -11.62 1.99 -13.35
C VAL A 346 -11.79 1.31 -14.71
N SER A 347 -11.03 1.73 -15.72
CA SER A 347 -11.12 1.17 -17.09
C SER A 347 -10.74 -0.30 -17.19
N VAL A 348 -10.01 -0.84 -16.21
CA VAL A 348 -9.58 -2.24 -16.16
C VAL A 348 -10.41 -3.10 -15.20
N ILE A 349 -11.53 -2.57 -14.70
CA ILE A 349 -12.50 -3.36 -13.97
C ILE A 349 -13.42 -4.05 -14.96
N SER A 350 -13.45 -5.37 -14.91
CA SER A 350 -14.35 -6.17 -15.77
C SER A 350 -15.84 -5.90 -15.46
N PRO A 351 -16.75 -6.28 -16.36
CA PRO A 351 -18.18 -6.09 -16.14
C PRO A 351 -18.74 -6.78 -14.88
N ASP A 352 -18.08 -7.81 -14.37
CA ASP A 352 -18.46 -8.53 -13.14
C ASP A 352 -17.70 -8.04 -11.88
N GLY A 353 -16.72 -7.13 -12.03
CA GLY A 353 -16.02 -6.48 -10.91
C GLY A 353 -14.59 -6.98 -10.64
N LYS A 354 -14.04 -7.84 -11.50
CA LYS A 354 -12.66 -8.31 -11.40
C LYS A 354 -11.68 -7.17 -11.70
N VAL A 355 -10.72 -6.93 -10.83
CA VAL A 355 -9.59 -6.02 -11.11
C VAL A 355 -8.60 -6.75 -12.02
N GLN A 356 -8.55 -6.37 -13.26
CA GLN A 356 -7.70 -6.97 -14.30
C GLN A 356 -6.31 -6.31 -14.37
N TRP A 357 -5.40 -6.87 -15.22
CA TRP A 357 -4.06 -6.33 -15.43
C TRP A 357 -3.22 -6.21 -14.15
N CYS A 358 -3.43 -7.11 -13.21
CA CYS A 358 -2.65 -7.16 -11.98
C CYS A 358 -1.53 -8.18 -12.11
N GLN A 359 -0.29 -7.70 -12.09
CA GLN A 359 0.87 -8.59 -12.11
C GLN A 359 0.74 -9.69 -11.05
N PRO A 360 0.95 -10.97 -11.40
CA PRO A 360 0.99 -12.08 -10.45
C PRO A 360 1.98 -11.86 -9.31
N ALA A 361 1.82 -12.58 -8.20
CA ALA A 361 2.77 -12.52 -7.08
C ALA A 361 4.18 -12.87 -7.59
N ALA A 362 5.07 -11.91 -7.51
CA ALA A 362 6.46 -11.96 -7.97
C ALA A 362 7.29 -10.96 -7.18
N GLY A 363 8.59 -10.94 -7.37
CA GLY A 363 9.48 -9.98 -6.73
C GLY A 363 10.15 -9.01 -7.70
N ALA A 364 9.65 -8.91 -8.93
CA ALA A 364 10.23 -8.09 -10.00
C ALA A 364 9.16 -7.64 -10.99
N PRO A 365 9.46 -6.65 -11.83
CA PRO A 365 8.69 -6.40 -13.05
C PRO A 365 8.54 -7.68 -13.86
N PHE A 366 7.35 -7.95 -14.35
CA PHE A 366 7.04 -9.15 -15.11
C PHE A 366 5.89 -8.87 -16.08
N LYS A 367 5.75 -9.74 -17.09
CA LYS A 367 4.63 -9.71 -18.02
C LYS A 367 3.31 -9.77 -17.29
N VAL A 368 2.37 -8.95 -17.73
CA VAL A 368 0.99 -8.91 -17.21
C VAL A 368 0.04 -9.17 -18.37
N GLU A 369 -0.95 -10.01 -18.16
CA GLU A 369 -2.02 -10.27 -19.10
C GLU A 369 -3.32 -9.65 -18.62
N GLN A 370 -4.24 -9.40 -19.54
CA GLN A 370 -5.51 -8.74 -19.21
C GLN A 370 -6.27 -9.46 -18.10
N ASP A 371 -6.31 -10.78 -18.13
CA ASP A 371 -7.09 -11.58 -17.19
C ASP A 371 -6.38 -11.83 -15.84
N ASP A 372 -5.11 -11.40 -15.73
CA ASP A 372 -4.39 -11.50 -14.47
C ASP A 372 -5.05 -10.66 -13.37
N SER A 373 -5.30 -11.29 -12.24
CA SER A 373 -5.92 -10.69 -11.05
C SER A 373 -5.44 -11.38 -9.79
N ARG A 374 -5.44 -10.65 -8.67
CA ARG A 374 -5.12 -11.18 -7.34
C ARG A 374 -5.95 -10.43 -6.29
N GLU A 375 -6.23 -11.04 -5.15
CA GLU A 375 -6.99 -10.42 -4.05
C GLU A 375 -6.37 -9.10 -3.59
N TYR A 376 -5.04 -8.99 -3.55
CA TYR A 376 -4.39 -7.73 -3.19
C TYR A 376 -4.70 -6.60 -4.17
N ALA A 377 -4.93 -6.88 -5.47
CA ALA A 377 -5.32 -5.84 -6.43
C ALA A 377 -6.68 -5.24 -6.07
N SER A 378 -7.64 -6.09 -5.68
CA SER A 378 -8.93 -5.64 -5.18
C SER A 378 -8.78 -4.81 -3.90
N GLY A 379 -7.91 -5.22 -2.98
CA GLY A 379 -7.60 -4.45 -1.77
C GLY A 379 -7.00 -3.07 -2.07
N MET A 380 -6.02 -3.02 -2.96
CA MET A 380 -5.38 -1.76 -3.38
C MET A 380 -6.34 -0.83 -4.09
N PHE A 381 -7.23 -1.37 -4.94
CA PHE A 381 -8.30 -0.62 -5.57
C PHE A 381 -9.28 -0.04 -4.52
N LEU A 382 -9.70 -0.83 -3.54
CA LEU A 382 -10.59 -0.38 -2.47
C LEU A 382 -9.93 0.68 -1.59
N LEU A 383 -8.63 0.58 -1.32
CA LEU A 383 -7.87 1.65 -0.63
C LEU A 383 -7.92 2.96 -1.44
N ALA A 384 -7.69 2.90 -2.76
CA ALA A 384 -7.80 4.08 -3.62
C ALA A 384 -9.23 4.65 -3.63
N ALA A 385 -10.23 3.79 -3.81
CA ALA A 385 -11.63 4.16 -3.79
C ALA A 385 -12.05 4.84 -2.47
N SER A 386 -11.55 4.36 -1.33
CA SER A 386 -11.87 4.91 -0.02
C SER A 386 -11.39 6.36 0.15
N GLU A 387 -10.20 6.69 -0.35
CA GLU A 387 -9.68 8.05 -0.27
C GLU A 387 -10.33 8.98 -1.32
N LEU A 388 -10.64 8.45 -2.51
CA LEU A 388 -11.40 9.21 -3.53
C LEU A 388 -12.84 9.48 -3.10
N PHE A 389 -13.46 8.56 -2.34
CA PHE A 389 -14.80 8.77 -1.78
C PHE A 389 -14.84 9.93 -0.77
N ARG A 390 -13.73 10.16 -0.05
CA ARG A 390 -13.56 11.27 0.90
C ARG A 390 -13.13 12.58 0.24
N LEU A 391 -12.56 12.51 -0.95
CA LEU A 391 -12.01 13.67 -1.61
C LEU A 391 -13.11 14.69 -1.90
N GLU A 392 -12.91 15.92 -1.45
CA GLU A 392 -13.71 17.06 -1.89
C GLU A 392 -13.19 17.48 -3.25
N TRP A 393 -13.98 17.28 -4.26
CA TRP A 393 -13.56 17.54 -5.64
C TRP A 393 -13.66 19.01 -6.04
#